data_928583a31928b690a3b05a7021e5b69f
#
_entry.id   928583a31928b690a3b05a7021e5b69f
#
_cell.length_a   1.000
_cell.length_b   1.000
_cell.length_c   1.000
_cell.angle_alpha   90.00
_cell.angle_beta   90.00
_cell.angle_gamma   90.00
#
_symmetry.space_group_name_H-M   'P 1'
#
loop_
_entity.id
_entity.type
_entity.pdbx_description
1 polymer ?
#
loop_
_entity_poly.entity_id
_entity_poly.type
_entity_poly.pdbx_seq_one_letter_code
_entity_poly.pdbx_strand_id
1 'polypeptide(L)'
;LADIGKDIERPLGQTVRAPRAAGKISVGMVAASAVVLAVVGVSAAIALREKPFRKPQEIAVSTPKVTATAEPAASPPSLAPAATPKVETPAKSGGPQIIHVQTEEGDGPPKAAIVIRDPSTVGQNLKIAHIPDRALIETSETGPLPMRSADGRRPFDVYARPWSGTRGARVAIVIGGLAVSQTGTQAAIAKLPAEVTLAFAPQGNSIGRWMQAARQSGHEIVMQVPLEPFDYPNVNPGRNTLTVAATPEENLRNLHWALSRTTNYTGVMNYMGARFSSDAAAMQPFMAELGKRGLAYIDDGSSARSLAPDMALKDGVPFVAGDTAIDAVQDRGAILKKLDGLEATARAKGTAVGIGSAFDLTVDAVSSWVAEAKKRGIEIVPISAVAVDPQKG
;
A
#
# COMPACT_ATOMS: atom_id res chain seq x y z
N LEU A 1 -62.43 -35.83 35.86
CA LEU A 1 -62.00 -35.14 37.11
C LEU A 1 -60.73 -35.87 37.60
N ALA A 2 -59.64 -35.57 37.02
CA ALA A 2 -58.33 -36.17 37.30
C ALA A 2 -57.36 -35.09 37.78
N ASP A 3 -56.85 -35.33 38.94
CA ASP A 3 -55.53 -35.07 39.48
C ASP A 3 -54.98 -33.59 39.41
N ILE A 4 -55.74 -32.68 40.01
CA ILE A 4 -55.27 -31.27 40.26
C ILE A 4 -54.54 -31.13 41.64
N GLY A 5 -54.46 -32.24 42.41
CA GLY A 5 -53.95 -32.21 43.79
C GLY A 5 -52.45 -32.33 43.99
N LYS A 6 -51.69 -32.67 42.97
CA LYS A 6 -50.21 -32.98 43.12
C LYS A 6 -49.25 -31.89 42.71
N ASP A 7 -49.75 -30.78 42.14
CA ASP A 7 -48.86 -29.69 41.69
C ASP A 7 -48.66 -28.60 42.73
N ILE A 8 -49.39 -28.62 43.85
CA ILE A 8 -49.36 -27.58 44.89
C ILE A 8 -48.22 -27.76 45.90
N GLU A 9 -47.62 -28.95 45.98
CA GLU A 9 -46.52 -29.24 46.92
C GLU A 9 -45.11 -29.20 46.29
N ARG A 10 -44.96 -28.71 45.05
CA ARG A 10 -43.63 -28.58 44.44
C ARG A 10 -42.98 -27.19 44.77
N PRO A 11 -41.75 -27.17 45.34
CA PRO A 11 -41.00 -25.96 45.49
C PRO A 11 -40.73 -25.28 44.15
N LEU A 12 -41.03 -24.00 44.02
CA LEU A 12 -40.78 -23.18 42.84
C LEU A 12 -39.27 -23.17 42.51
N GLY A 13 -38.89 -23.71 41.33
CA GLY A 13 -37.53 -23.62 40.85
C GLY A 13 -36.78 -24.93 40.54
N GLN A 14 -37.40 -26.12 40.75
CA GLN A 14 -36.76 -27.38 40.40
C GLN A 14 -37.35 -27.98 39.12
N THR A 15 -36.66 -27.85 37.99
CA THR A 15 -36.95 -28.62 36.79
C THR A 15 -36.33 -30.01 36.91
N VAL A 16 -37.15 -31.07 36.83
CA VAL A 16 -36.68 -32.44 36.81
C VAL A 16 -35.86 -32.63 35.51
N ARG A 17 -34.57 -32.85 35.63
CA ARG A 17 -33.73 -33.25 34.53
C ARG A 17 -34.13 -34.67 34.11
N ALA A 18 -34.67 -34.79 32.89
CA ALA A 18 -34.90 -36.11 32.27
C ALA A 18 -33.56 -36.87 32.15
N PRO A 19 -33.53 -38.20 32.36
CA PRO A 19 -32.32 -38.96 32.19
C PRO A 19 -31.85 -38.83 30.74
N ARG A 20 -30.55 -38.47 30.52
CA ARG A 20 -29.94 -38.47 29.22
C ARG A 20 -29.94 -39.89 28.65
N ALA A 21 -30.68 -40.10 27.57
CA ALA A 21 -30.56 -41.31 26.78
C ALA A 21 -29.10 -41.45 26.29
N ALA A 22 -28.51 -42.62 26.51
CA ALA A 22 -27.18 -42.95 25.98
C ALA A 22 -27.22 -42.78 24.47
N GLY A 23 -26.49 -41.74 23.96
CA GLY A 23 -26.44 -41.43 22.53
C GLY A 23 -25.83 -42.58 21.76
N LYS A 24 -26.54 -43.11 20.81
CA LYS A 24 -25.99 -44.07 19.83
C LYS A 24 -24.92 -43.36 19.05
N ILE A 25 -23.68 -43.85 19.08
CA ILE A 25 -22.56 -43.34 18.29
C ILE A 25 -22.98 -43.39 16.81
N SER A 26 -23.08 -42.23 16.17
CA SER A 26 -23.48 -42.20 14.76
C SER A 26 -22.32 -42.70 13.88
N VAL A 27 -22.68 -43.49 12.85
CA VAL A 27 -21.69 -44.02 11.85
C VAL A 27 -20.84 -42.87 11.27
N GLY A 28 -21.42 -41.65 11.14
CA GLY A 28 -20.69 -40.45 10.69
C GLY A 28 -19.60 -40.00 11.68
N MET A 29 -19.81 -40.15 13.01
CA MET A 29 -18.81 -39.77 14.00
C MET A 29 -17.63 -40.76 14.01
N VAL A 30 -17.87 -42.04 13.76
CA VAL A 30 -16.83 -43.07 13.61
C VAL A 30 -16.02 -42.84 12.33
N ALA A 31 -16.69 -42.51 11.22
CA ALA A 31 -16.03 -42.20 9.96
C ALA A 31 -15.15 -40.93 10.07
N ALA A 32 -15.64 -39.86 10.72
CA ALA A 32 -14.87 -38.61 10.94
C ALA A 32 -13.62 -38.88 11.81
N SER A 33 -13.74 -39.71 12.86
CA SER A 33 -12.60 -40.05 13.72
C SER A 33 -11.55 -40.90 12.95
N ALA A 34 -11.97 -41.78 12.05
CA ALA A 34 -11.04 -42.55 11.22
C ALA A 34 -10.26 -41.69 10.24
N VAL A 35 -10.89 -40.67 9.65
CA VAL A 35 -10.23 -39.71 8.76
C VAL A 35 -9.18 -38.87 9.54
N VAL A 36 -9.53 -38.38 10.74
CA VAL A 36 -8.60 -37.64 11.58
C VAL A 36 -7.38 -38.48 11.96
N LEU A 37 -7.59 -39.76 12.34
CA LEU A 37 -6.49 -40.65 12.66
C LEU A 37 -5.60 -40.96 11.45
N ALA A 38 -6.17 -41.09 10.26
CA ALA A 38 -5.42 -41.29 9.04
C ALA A 38 -4.54 -40.09 8.70
N VAL A 39 -5.07 -38.83 8.83
CA VAL A 39 -4.30 -37.60 8.61
C VAL A 39 -3.17 -37.45 9.62
N VAL A 40 -3.44 -37.72 10.90
CA VAL A 40 -2.40 -37.68 11.95
C VAL A 40 -1.33 -38.74 11.69
N GLY A 41 -1.71 -39.97 11.28
CA GLY A 41 -0.76 -41.03 10.96
C GLY A 41 0.14 -40.70 9.78
N VAL A 42 -0.40 -40.08 8.70
CA VAL A 42 0.38 -39.65 7.53
C VAL A 42 1.33 -38.49 7.93
N SER A 43 0.85 -37.54 8.72
CA SER A 43 1.68 -36.42 9.20
C SER A 43 2.83 -36.92 10.07
N ALA A 44 2.58 -37.87 10.96
CA ALA A 44 3.65 -38.44 11.80
C ALA A 44 4.65 -39.27 10.95
N ALA A 45 4.21 -40.00 9.95
CA ALA A 45 5.09 -40.74 9.05
C ALA A 45 5.98 -39.80 8.20
N ILE A 46 5.47 -38.62 7.85
CA ILE A 46 6.25 -37.61 7.15
C ILE A 46 7.29 -36.94 8.08
N ALA A 47 6.90 -36.68 9.33
CA ALA A 47 7.80 -36.04 10.33
C ALA A 47 8.94 -37.00 10.78
N LEU A 48 8.74 -38.30 10.75
CA LEU A 48 9.75 -39.27 11.13
C LEU A 48 10.65 -39.72 9.97
N ARG A 49 10.51 -39.16 8.78
CA ARG A 49 11.42 -39.45 7.66
C ARG A 49 12.75 -38.74 7.85
N GLU A 50 13.81 -39.51 8.01
CA GLU A 50 15.19 -39.00 8.13
C GLU A 50 15.77 -38.37 6.85
N LYS A 51 15.09 -38.47 5.71
CA LYS A 51 15.56 -37.91 4.42
C LYS A 51 14.80 -36.65 4.08
N PRO A 52 15.48 -35.50 3.86
CA PRO A 52 14.82 -34.27 3.44
C PRO A 52 14.20 -34.44 2.05
N PHE A 53 13.01 -33.84 1.85
CA PHE A 53 12.25 -33.89 0.58
C PHE A 53 13.00 -33.24 -0.60
N ARG A 54 14.03 -32.45 -0.34
CA ARG A 54 14.91 -31.86 -1.36
C ARG A 54 16.34 -32.13 -0.98
N LYS A 55 17.11 -32.76 -1.88
CA LYS A 55 18.56 -32.80 -1.78
C LYS A 55 19.07 -31.38 -1.93
N PRO A 56 19.99 -30.88 -1.09
CA PRO A 56 20.67 -29.62 -1.33
C PRO A 56 21.39 -29.72 -2.67
N GLN A 57 21.13 -28.80 -3.57
CA GLN A 57 21.89 -28.68 -4.81
C GLN A 57 23.22 -28.02 -4.43
N GLU A 58 24.30 -28.80 -4.42
CA GLU A 58 25.66 -28.30 -4.30
C GLU A 58 25.94 -27.43 -5.53
N ILE A 59 25.94 -26.11 -5.31
CA ILE A 59 26.46 -25.17 -6.29
C ILE A 59 27.98 -25.26 -6.18
N ALA A 60 28.60 -25.96 -7.13
CA ALA A 60 30.04 -25.95 -7.29
C ALA A 60 30.48 -24.53 -7.68
N VAL A 61 30.95 -23.77 -6.69
CA VAL A 61 31.63 -22.49 -6.93
C VAL A 61 33.02 -22.85 -7.50
N SER A 62 33.13 -22.80 -8.82
CA SER A 62 34.44 -22.83 -9.46
C SER A 62 35.16 -21.49 -9.24
N THR A 63 36.06 -21.45 -8.29
CA THR A 63 37.00 -20.36 -8.12
C THR A 63 37.98 -20.39 -9.31
N PRO A 64 38.12 -19.29 -10.06
CA PRO A 64 39.20 -19.23 -11.07
C PRO A 64 40.54 -19.15 -10.36
N LYS A 65 41.41 -20.11 -10.66
CA LYS A 65 42.79 -20.18 -10.19
C LYS A 65 43.57 -19.05 -10.86
N VAL A 66 43.89 -18.00 -10.12
CA VAL A 66 44.82 -16.95 -10.55
C VAL A 66 46.20 -17.52 -10.48
N THR A 67 46.80 -17.78 -11.62
CA THR A 67 48.22 -18.10 -11.76
C THR A 67 48.99 -16.78 -11.67
N ALA A 68 49.70 -16.58 -10.59
CA ALA A 68 50.69 -15.53 -10.47
C ALA A 68 51.92 -15.90 -11.27
N THR A 69 52.26 -15.09 -12.24
CA THR A 69 53.62 -15.08 -12.84
C THR A 69 54.21 -13.73 -12.48
N ALA A 70 55.29 -13.80 -11.72
CA ALA A 70 56.08 -12.65 -11.31
C ALA A 70 57.20 -12.38 -12.32
N GLU A 71 57.56 -11.10 -12.35
CA GLU A 71 58.87 -10.50 -12.61
C GLU A 71 59.25 -10.02 -14.02
N PRO A 72 60.16 -9.03 -14.16
CA PRO A 72 60.64 -8.02 -13.21
C PRO A 72 60.64 -6.55 -13.73
N ALA A 73 61.03 -5.67 -12.84
CA ALA A 73 61.20 -4.24 -12.90
C ALA A 73 62.13 -3.70 -14.02
N ALA A 74 61.78 -2.50 -14.53
CA ALA A 74 62.75 -1.50 -14.95
C ALA A 74 62.18 -0.09 -14.76
N SER A 75 62.91 0.75 -14.05
CA SER A 75 62.68 2.14 -13.75
C SER A 75 63.06 3.07 -14.90
N PRO A 76 62.81 4.41 -14.80
CA PRO A 76 62.34 5.27 -15.87
C PRO A 76 63.45 6.08 -16.59
N PRO A 77 63.10 6.82 -17.59
CA PRO A 77 63.70 8.15 -17.74
C PRO A 77 62.68 9.28 -17.87
N SER A 78 63.08 10.34 -17.27
CA SER A 78 62.59 11.72 -17.16
C SER A 78 62.61 12.46 -18.51
N LEU A 79 61.79 13.56 -18.54
CA LEU A 79 61.87 14.85 -19.22
C LEU A 79 60.82 15.15 -20.29
N ALA A 80 59.89 15.93 -19.92
CA ALA A 80 59.38 17.27 -20.30
C ALA A 80 59.44 17.76 -21.76
N PRO A 81 58.76 18.85 -22.07
CA PRO A 81 57.33 19.14 -22.12
C PRO A 81 56.90 19.57 -23.53
N ALA A 82 55.70 19.35 -23.96
CA ALA A 82 55.06 20.22 -24.95
C ALA A 82 53.63 19.81 -25.33
N ALA A 83 52.85 20.86 -25.54
CA ALA A 83 51.60 20.93 -26.26
C ALA A 83 50.32 20.46 -25.56
N THR A 84 49.57 21.46 -25.13
CA THR A 84 48.14 21.45 -24.85
C THR A 84 47.34 20.84 -25.99
N PRO A 85 46.54 19.80 -25.76
CA PRO A 85 45.42 19.50 -26.62
C PRO A 85 44.15 20.21 -26.09
N LYS A 86 43.51 20.86 -27.02
CA LYS A 86 42.20 21.43 -27.01
C LYS A 86 41.21 20.48 -26.32
N VAL A 87 40.56 20.94 -25.25
CA VAL A 87 39.47 20.24 -24.58
C VAL A 87 38.28 20.23 -25.52
N GLU A 88 37.98 19.08 -26.11
CA GLU A 88 36.67 18.82 -26.69
C GLU A 88 35.68 18.56 -25.53
N THR A 89 34.69 19.44 -25.41
CA THR A 89 33.60 19.35 -24.48
C THR A 89 32.76 18.11 -24.81
N PRO A 90 32.47 17.19 -23.84
CA PRO A 90 31.54 16.11 -24.09
C PRO A 90 30.14 16.66 -24.32
N ALA A 91 29.44 16.11 -25.30
CA ALA A 91 28.08 16.41 -25.63
C ALA A 91 27.17 16.36 -24.39
N LYS A 92 26.46 17.43 -24.13
CA LYS A 92 25.45 17.55 -23.09
C LYS A 92 24.34 16.52 -23.34
N SER A 93 24.17 15.60 -22.41
CA SER A 93 22.92 14.83 -22.24
C SER A 93 21.77 15.81 -22.01
N GLY A 94 20.66 15.66 -22.76
CA GLY A 94 19.52 16.53 -22.73
C GLY A 94 18.85 16.61 -21.35
N GLY A 95 19.10 17.69 -20.65
CA GLY A 95 18.28 18.18 -19.56
C GLY A 95 17.47 19.38 -20.07
N PRO A 96 16.36 19.76 -19.42
CA PRO A 96 15.55 20.87 -19.85
C PRO A 96 16.39 22.15 -19.92
N GLN A 97 16.45 22.76 -21.09
CA GLN A 97 17.13 24.05 -21.26
C GLN A 97 16.26 25.15 -20.68
N ILE A 98 16.84 25.92 -19.77
CA ILE A 98 16.26 27.21 -19.35
C ILE A 98 16.51 28.19 -20.49
N ILE A 99 15.49 28.51 -21.27
CA ILE A 99 15.56 29.57 -22.27
C ILE A 99 15.33 30.89 -21.50
N HIS A 100 16.40 31.62 -21.29
CA HIS A 100 16.27 33.02 -20.88
C HIS A 100 15.86 33.84 -22.11
N VAL A 101 14.58 34.21 -22.16
CA VAL A 101 14.12 35.23 -23.10
C VAL A 101 14.53 36.60 -22.51
N GLN A 102 15.54 37.24 -23.06
CA GLN A 102 15.80 38.64 -22.79
C GLN A 102 14.67 39.43 -23.44
N THR A 103 13.78 39.98 -22.64
CA THR A 103 12.85 41.04 -23.06
C THR A 103 13.60 42.35 -23.02
N GLU A 104 13.63 43.06 -24.14
CA GLU A 104 14.09 44.43 -24.22
C GLU A 104 13.31 45.29 -23.24
N GLU A 105 14.04 46.23 -22.59
CA GLU A 105 13.52 47.18 -21.60
C GLU A 105 12.37 48.00 -22.19
N GLY A 106 11.16 47.72 -21.70
CA GLY A 106 9.99 48.56 -21.86
C GLY A 106 9.41 48.84 -20.48
N ASP A 107 9.28 50.12 -20.16
CA ASP A 107 8.74 50.69 -18.93
C ASP A 107 7.27 50.23 -18.72
N GLY A 108 7.04 49.13 -18.05
CA GLY A 108 5.73 48.60 -17.68
C GLY A 108 5.83 47.65 -16.46
N PRO A 109 4.75 47.50 -15.67
CA PRO A 109 4.79 46.63 -14.49
C PRO A 109 5.21 45.21 -14.87
N PRO A 110 6.00 44.49 -14.01
CA PRO A 110 6.57 43.21 -14.34
C PRO A 110 5.45 42.19 -14.68
N LYS A 111 5.41 41.79 -15.94
CA LYS A 111 4.54 40.63 -16.34
C LYS A 111 5.03 39.41 -15.59
N ALA A 112 4.15 38.79 -14.83
CA ALA A 112 4.41 37.55 -14.12
C ALA A 112 5.04 36.54 -15.09
N ALA A 113 6.27 36.14 -14.83
CA ALA A 113 6.94 35.10 -15.60
C ALA A 113 6.14 33.81 -15.44
N ILE A 114 5.63 33.26 -16.55
CA ILE A 114 5.01 31.93 -16.56
C ILE A 114 6.14 30.93 -16.39
N VAL A 115 6.32 30.46 -15.15
CA VAL A 115 7.25 29.36 -14.87
C VAL A 115 6.57 28.08 -15.36
N ILE A 116 6.94 27.61 -16.55
CA ILE A 116 6.55 26.28 -17.01
C ILE A 116 7.35 25.26 -16.16
N ARG A 117 6.73 24.75 -15.12
CA ARG A 117 7.31 23.65 -14.34
C ARG A 117 7.14 22.37 -15.14
N ASP A 118 8.24 21.64 -15.35
CA ASP A 118 8.19 20.28 -15.86
C ASP A 118 7.36 19.43 -14.88
N PRO A 119 6.25 18.82 -15.31
CA PRO A 119 5.43 17.99 -14.45
C PRO A 119 6.21 16.84 -13.81
N SER A 120 7.27 16.35 -14.45
CA SER A 120 8.16 15.32 -13.92
C SER A 120 8.96 15.75 -12.68
N THR A 121 9.01 17.07 -12.37
CA THR A 121 9.68 17.60 -11.18
C THR A 121 8.74 17.75 -9.98
N VAL A 122 7.44 17.48 -10.14
CA VAL A 122 6.48 17.48 -9.04
C VAL A 122 6.64 16.17 -8.26
N GLY A 123 6.91 16.27 -6.98
CA GLY A 123 7.13 15.13 -6.09
C GLY A 123 8.61 14.88 -5.77
N GLN A 124 8.87 13.81 -5.02
CA GLN A 124 10.22 13.49 -4.56
C GLN A 124 11.06 12.84 -5.67
N ASN A 125 12.34 13.25 -5.77
CA ASN A 125 13.31 12.58 -6.65
C ASN A 125 13.39 11.09 -6.30
N LEU A 126 13.14 10.21 -7.28
CA LEU A 126 13.07 8.75 -7.08
C LEU A 126 14.36 8.15 -6.51
N LYS A 127 15.52 8.74 -6.80
CA LYS A 127 16.82 8.28 -6.26
C LYS A 127 16.93 8.44 -4.74
N ILE A 128 16.24 9.42 -4.16
CA ILE A 128 16.27 9.71 -2.72
C ILE A 128 14.90 9.47 -2.05
N ALA A 129 13.93 8.97 -2.80
CA ALA A 129 12.56 8.79 -2.31
C ALA A 129 12.45 7.88 -1.07
N HIS A 130 13.42 6.99 -0.86
CA HIS A 130 13.50 6.11 0.30
C HIS A 130 14.07 6.81 1.55
N ILE A 131 14.64 8.02 1.41
CA ILE A 131 15.19 8.78 2.54
C ILE A 131 14.08 9.65 3.12
N PRO A 132 13.78 9.53 4.45
CA PRO A 132 12.78 10.36 5.09
C PRO A 132 13.18 11.84 5.12
N ASP A 133 12.25 12.74 4.81
CA ASP A 133 12.43 14.19 5.03
C ASP A 133 12.11 14.51 6.50
N ARG A 134 13.14 14.90 7.25
CA ARG A 134 13.01 15.19 8.69
C ARG A 134 12.05 16.34 8.99
N ALA A 135 11.88 17.29 8.06
CA ALA A 135 10.95 18.40 8.23
C ALA A 135 9.47 17.96 8.18
N LEU A 136 9.20 16.75 7.70
CA LEU A 136 7.86 16.17 7.61
C LEU A 136 7.57 15.12 8.70
N ILE A 137 8.41 15.08 9.74
CA ILE A 137 8.30 14.05 10.79
C ILE A 137 8.37 14.73 12.16
N GLU A 138 7.36 14.50 12.98
CA GLU A 138 7.40 14.79 14.41
C GLU A 138 7.70 13.53 15.21
N THR A 139 8.43 13.67 16.31
CA THR A 139 8.67 12.57 17.25
C THR A 139 7.50 12.49 18.22
N SER A 140 6.88 11.30 18.35
CA SER A 140 5.80 11.05 19.28
C SER A 140 6.08 9.81 20.13
N GLU A 141 5.25 9.56 21.14
CA GLU A 141 5.33 8.36 22.00
C GLU A 141 5.14 7.06 21.18
N THR A 142 4.39 7.12 20.09
CA THR A 142 4.14 5.96 19.21
C THR A 142 5.22 5.77 18.14
N GLY A 143 6.12 6.75 17.97
CA GLY A 143 7.16 6.77 16.94
C GLY A 143 7.10 8.00 16.04
N PRO A 144 7.71 7.95 14.84
CA PRO A 144 7.72 9.06 13.90
C PRO A 144 6.33 9.26 13.30
N LEU A 145 5.73 10.43 13.45
CA LEU A 145 4.44 10.77 12.84
C LEU A 145 4.64 11.75 11.67
N PRO A 146 3.91 11.60 10.57
CA PRO A 146 3.93 12.58 9.50
C PRO A 146 3.35 13.91 9.96
N MET A 147 3.94 15.00 9.50
CA MET A 147 3.46 16.36 9.78
C MET A 147 3.66 17.28 8.57
N ARG A 148 2.95 18.39 8.54
CA ARG A 148 3.30 19.48 7.64
C ARG A 148 4.59 20.13 8.11
N SER A 149 5.48 20.42 7.19
CA SER A 149 6.69 21.20 7.52
C SER A 149 6.37 22.66 7.83
N ALA A 150 7.30 23.35 8.49
CA ALA A 150 7.13 24.77 8.85
C ALA A 150 6.95 25.70 7.63
N ASP A 151 7.46 25.31 6.46
CA ASP A 151 7.29 26.00 5.18
C ASP A 151 5.99 25.62 4.44
N GLY A 152 5.11 24.82 5.06
CA GLY A 152 3.80 24.44 4.54
C GLY A 152 3.77 23.24 3.61
N ARG A 153 4.93 22.60 3.32
CA ARG A 153 4.96 21.37 2.50
C ARG A 153 4.20 20.24 3.21
N ARG A 154 3.48 19.46 2.42
CA ARG A 154 2.71 18.31 2.91
C ARG A 154 3.40 17.00 2.56
N PRO A 155 3.32 15.94 3.40
CA PRO A 155 3.74 14.60 3.03
C PRO A 155 3.09 14.13 1.71
N PHE A 156 1.82 14.48 1.48
CA PHE A 156 1.11 14.21 0.23
C PHE A 156 1.88 14.72 -1.01
N ASP A 157 2.38 15.94 -0.99
CA ASP A 157 3.07 16.54 -2.14
C ASP A 157 4.51 16.06 -2.27
N VAL A 158 5.22 15.99 -1.14
CA VAL A 158 6.67 15.69 -1.12
C VAL A 158 6.92 14.22 -1.46
N TYR A 159 6.08 13.30 -0.96
CA TYR A 159 6.26 11.86 -1.21
C TYR A 159 5.50 11.36 -2.44
N ALA A 160 4.76 12.23 -3.14
CA ALA A 160 4.13 11.89 -4.40
C ALA A 160 5.16 11.42 -5.43
N ARG A 161 4.82 10.35 -6.15
CA ARG A 161 5.63 9.89 -7.28
C ARG A 161 5.40 10.82 -8.48
N PRO A 162 6.45 11.32 -9.14
CA PRO A 162 6.29 12.06 -10.39
C PRO A 162 5.62 11.21 -11.47
N TRP A 163 4.79 11.85 -12.31
CA TRP A 163 4.15 11.24 -13.47
C TRP A 163 4.17 12.23 -14.64
N SER A 164 3.78 11.81 -15.85
CA SER A 164 3.99 12.62 -17.06
C SER A 164 3.20 13.94 -17.13
N GLY A 165 2.09 14.04 -16.37
CA GLY A 165 1.18 15.18 -16.45
C GLY A 165 0.35 15.23 -17.74
N THR A 166 0.39 14.17 -18.56
CA THR A 166 -0.33 14.14 -19.85
C THR A 166 -1.83 14.09 -19.65
N ARG A 167 -2.56 14.64 -20.63
CA ARG A 167 -4.03 14.53 -20.70
C ARG A 167 -4.38 13.24 -21.42
N GLY A 168 -5.24 12.41 -20.83
CA GLY A 168 -5.68 11.15 -21.43
C GLY A 168 -6.34 10.24 -20.41
N ALA A 169 -6.63 9.01 -20.82
CA ALA A 169 -7.18 7.99 -19.94
C ALA A 169 -6.08 7.49 -18.96
N ARG A 170 -6.31 7.70 -17.67
CA ARG A 170 -5.38 7.36 -16.59
C ARG A 170 -5.98 6.31 -15.67
N VAL A 171 -5.19 5.30 -15.33
CA VAL A 171 -5.58 4.27 -14.36
C VAL A 171 -4.61 4.29 -13.20
N ALA A 172 -5.11 4.46 -11.98
CA ALA A 172 -4.36 4.26 -10.77
C ALA A 172 -4.73 2.90 -10.15
N ILE A 173 -3.73 2.14 -9.74
CA ILE A 173 -3.93 0.84 -9.07
C ILE A 173 -3.24 0.89 -7.72
N VAL A 174 -3.95 0.51 -6.66
CA VAL A 174 -3.40 0.36 -5.31
C VAL A 174 -3.44 -1.11 -4.92
N ILE A 175 -2.31 -1.65 -4.50
CA ILE A 175 -2.21 -3.01 -3.98
C ILE A 175 -1.96 -2.95 -2.47
N GLY A 176 -2.93 -3.45 -1.69
CA GLY A 176 -2.92 -3.45 -0.23
C GLY A 176 -2.43 -4.75 0.40
N GLY A 177 -2.34 -4.75 1.73
CA GLY A 177 -1.92 -5.93 2.50
C GLY A 177 -0.40 -6.17 2.52
N LEU A 178 0.40 -5.17 2.09
CA LEU A 178 1.86 -5.30 2.13
C LEU A 178 2.36 -5.36 3.57
N ALA A 179 3.52 -5.97 3.76
CA ALA A 179 4.19 -6.25 5.03
C ALA A 179 3.55 -7.35 5.90
N VAL A 180 2.38 -7.90 5.53
CA VAL A 180 1.76 -9.04 6.24
C VAL A 180 2.50 -10.34 5.87
N SER A 181 2.66 -10.63 4.59
CA SER A 181 3.48 -11.73 4.07
C SER A 181 4.82 -11.18 3.57
N GLN A 182 5.93 -11.76 4.00
CA GLN A 182 7.26 -11.35 3.51
C GLN A 182 7.44 -11.70 2.03
N THR A 183 7.09 -12.91 1.64
CA THR A 183 7.21 -13.37 0.24
C THR A 183 6.27 -12.62 -0.69
N GLY A 184 5.01 -12.42 -0.29
CA GLY A 184 4.04 -11.65 -1.07
C GLY A 184 4.45 -10.18 -1.21
N THR A 185 4.99 -9.57 -0.14
CA THR A 185 5.49 -8.18 -0.19
C THR A 185 6.69 -8.06 -1.13
N GLN A 186 7.65 -8.98 -1.04
CA GLN A 186 8.81 -9.00 -1.93
C GLN A 186 8.40 -9.21 -3.39
N ALA A 187 7.46 -10.14 -3.64
CA ALA A 187 6.95 -10.40 -4.98
C ALA A 187 6.23 -9.17 -5.56
N ALA A 188 5.39 -8.50 -4.76
CA ALA A 188 4.69 -7.30 -5.18
C ALA A 188 5.67 -6.18 -5.57
N ILE A 189 6.67 -5.88 -4.72
CA ILE A 189 7.68 -4.85 -4.99
C ILE A 189 8.52 -5.18 -6.23
N ALA A 190 8.83 -6.46 -6.46
CA ALA A 190 9.69 -6.87 -7.56
C ALA A 190 8.98 -6.97 -8.91
N LYS A 191 7.70 -7.37 -8.92
CA LYS A 191 6.95 -7.68 -10.14
C LYS A 191 6.06 -6.53 -10.63
N LEU A 192 5.51 -5.74 -9.69
CA LEU A 192 4.62 -4.64 -10.07
C LEU A 192 5.39 -3.50 -10.70
N PRO A 193 4.85 -2.86 -11.75
CA PRO A 193 5.39 -1.62 -12.28
C PRO A 193 5.41 -0.51 -11.23
N ALA A 194 6.43 0.33 -11.25
CA ALA A 194 6.67 1.36 -10.25
C ALA A 194 5.52 2.40 -10.11
N GLU A 195 4.67 2.52 -11.14
CA GLU A 195 3.49 3.38 -11.12
C GLU A 195 2.37 2.85 -10.23
N VAL A 196 2.35 1.55 -9.93
CA VAL A 196 1.38 0.94 -9.01
C VAL A 196 1.70 1.38 -7.59
N THR A 197 0.70 1.93 -6.90
CA THR A 197 0.83 2.36 -5.51
C THR A 197 0.72 1.18 -4.57
N LEU A 198 1.54 1.14 -3.53
CA LEU A 198 1.58 0.06 -2.55
C LEU A 198 1.04 0.51 -1.20
N ALA A 199 0.05 -0.21 -0.64
CA ALA A 199 -0.54 0.09 0.65
C ALA A 199 -0.07 -0.89 1.73
N PHE A 200 0.60 -0.37 2.76
CA PHE A 200 1.19 -1.16 3.84
C PHE A 200 0.23 -1.33 5.01
N ALA A 201 0.05 -2.58 5.44
CA ALA A 201 -0.74 -2.91 6.62
C ALA A 201 0.05 -2.55 7.90
N PRO A 202 -0.53 -1.78 8.84
CA PRO A 202 0.21 -1.30 10.02
C PRO A 202 0.59 -2.41 11.00
N GLN A 203 -0.12 -3.54 10.99
CA GLN A 203 0.22 -4.74 11.77
C GLN A 203 1.34 -5.57 11.17
N GLY A 204 1.82 -5.23 9.98
CA GLY A 204 2.88 -5.95 9.29
C GLY A 204 4.23 -5.90 10.00
N ASN A 205 5.14 -6.79 9.58
CA ASN A 205 6.49 -6.87 10.11
C ASN A 205 7.50 -6.16 9.20
N SER A 206 8.53 -5.57 9.81
CA SER A 206 9.65 -4.94 9.08
C SER A 206 9.20 -3.87 8.08
N ILE A 207 8.12 -3.14 8.38
CA ILE A 207 7.49 -2.16 7.46
C ILE A 207 8.52 -1.13 6.98
N GLY A 208 9.39 -0.60 7.87
CA GLY A 208 10.41 0.36 7.49
C GLY A 208 11.38 -0.16 6.42
N ARG A 209 11.77 -1.44 6.48
CA ARG A 209 12.60 -2.09 5.45
C ARG A 209 11.84 -2.20 4.12
N TRP A 210 10.57 -2.60 4.18
CA TRP A 210 9.73 -2.72 3.00
C TRP A 210 9.42 -1.36 2.37
N MET A 211 9.22 -0.32 3.19
CA MET A 211 9.08 1.05 2.72
C MET A 211 10.30 1.47 1.90
N GLN A 212 11.51 1.25 2.44
CA GLN A 212 12.74 1.58 1.72
C GLN A 212 12.82 0.83 0.38
N ALA A 213 12.58 -0.49 0.37
CA ALA A 213 12.61 -1.29 -0.84
C ALA A 213 11.58 -0.81 -1.88
N ALA A 214 10.34 -0.53 -1.46
CA ALA A 214 9.28 -0.04 -2.33
C ALA A 214 9.63 1.33 -2.94
N ARG A 215 10.12 2.27 -2.11
CA ARG A 215 10.52 3.60 -2.57
C ARG A 215 11.76 3.57 -3.46
N GLN A 216 12.74 2.70 -3.20
CA GLN A 216 13.89 2.47 -4.08
C GLN A 216 13.47 1.88 -5.43
N SER A 217 12.44 1.04 -5.44
CA SER A 217 11.83 0.51 -6.68
C SER A 217 10.92 1.53 -7.38
N GLY A 218 10.76 2.74 -6.82
CA GLY A 218 10.02 3.85 -7.42
C GLY A 218 8.52 3.86 -7.12
N HIS A 219 8.01 2.96 -6.27
CA HIS A 219 6.60 2.97 -5.91
C HIS A 219 6.24 4.14 -5.00
N GLU A 220 5.06 4.72 -5.24
CA GLU A 220 4.37 5.51 -4.23
C GLU A 220 3.77 4.58 -3.19
N ILE A 221 3.77 5.02 -1.92
CA ILE A 221 3.21 4.22 -0.84
C ILE A 221 2.17 4.99 -0.04
N VAL A 222 1.20 4.23 0.50
CA VAL A 222 0.20 4.70 1.45
C VAL A 222 0.12 3.73 2.63
N MET A 223 -0.41 4.19 3.77
CA MET A 223 -0.60 3.37 4.95
C MET A 223 -2.05 2.92 5.05
N GLN A 224 -2.30 1.64 5.29
CA GLN A 224 -3.65 1.17 5.60
C GLN A 224 -4.00 1.50 7.05
N VAL A 225 -5.28 1.86 7.28
CA VAL A 225 -5.82 2.08 8.62
C VAL A 225 -7.00 1.13 8.82
N PRO A 226 -6.96 0.24 9.82
CA PRO A 226 -8.06 -0.67 10.09
C PRO A 226 -9.24 0.10 10.69
N LEU A 227 -10.37 0.07 10.00
CA LEU A 227 -11.61 0.75 10.39
C LEU A 227 -12.73 -0.28 10.61
N GLU A 228 -13.67 0.03 11.48
CA GLU A 228 -14.78 -0.84 11.89
C GLU A 228 -15.73 -1.18 10.72
N PRO A 229 -15.89 -2.48 10.34
CA PRO A 229 -16.95 -2.94 9.45
C PRO A 229 -18.27 -3.13 10.19
N PHE A 230 -19.39 -3.34 9.44
CA PHE A 230 -20.70 -3.56 10.08
C PHE A 230 -20.74 -4.80 10.97
N ASP A 231 -20.02 -5.86 10.63
CA ASP A 231 -20.02 -7.13 11.37
C ASP A 231 -18.95 -7.19 12.48
N TYR A 232 -18.39 -6.07 12.87
CA TYR A 232 -17.45 -6.02 13.98
C TYR A 232 -18.16 -6.38 15.32
N PRO A 233 -17.57 -7.18 16.23
CA PRO A 233 -16.20 -7.72 16.20
C PRO A 233 -16.05 -9.09 15.51
N ASN A 234 -17.13 -9.67 14.93
CA ASN A 234 -17.05 -10.98 14.25
C ASN A 234 -16.11 -10.94 13.05
N VAL A 235 -16.18 -9.86 12.26
CA VAL A 235 -15.19 -9.50 11.25
C VAL A 235 -14.31 -8.42 11.84
N ASN A 236 -13.03 -8.76 12.12
CA ASN A 236 -12.10 -7.89 12.83
C ASN A 236 -10.93 -7.51 11.93
N PRO A 237 -10.76 -6.22 11.57
CA PRO A 237 -9.65 -5.76 10.75
C PRO A 237 -8.28 -5.87 11.42
N GLY A 238 -8.27 -6.13 12.73
CA GLY A 238 -7.04 -6.35 13.47
C GLY A 238 -6.90 -5.43 14.69
N ARG A 239 -5.69 -5.45 15.25
CA ARG A 239 -5.33 -4.65 16.40
C ARG A 239 -5.35 -3.15 16.05
N ASN A 240 -5.77 -2.32 17.01
CA ASN A 240 -5.88 -0.88 16.85
C ASN A 240 -6.90 -0.44 15.78
N THR A 241 -7.97 -1.24 15.57
CA THR A 241 -9.10 -0.84 14.74
C THR A 241 -9.77 0.40 15.32
N LEU A 242 -10.00 1.40 14.47
CA LEU A 242 -10.79 2.56 14.84
C LEU A 242 -12.27 2.17 14.81
N THR A 243 -13.01 2.48 15.89
CA THR A 243 -14.40 2.03 16.06
C THR A 243 -15.33 3.20 16.37
N VAL A 244 -16.59 3.06 16.02
CA VAL A 244 -17.64 4.06 16.29
C VAL A 244 -17.90 4.22 17.78
N ALA A 245 -17.74 3.12 18.55
CA ALA A 245 -17.99 3.13 19.99
C ALA A 245 -16.82 3.70 20.82
N ALA A 246 -15.63 3.81 20.26
CA ALA A 246 -14.46 4.35 20.95
C ALA A 246 -14.53 5.88 21.06
N THR A 247 -13.88 6.43 22.09
CA THR A 247 -13.77 7.89 22.20
C THR A 247 -12.88 8.46 21.10
N PRO A 248 -13.03 9.75 20.73
CA PRO A 248 -12.15 10.41 19.77
C PRO A 248 -10.67 10.26 20.12
N GLU A 249 -10.29 10.38 21.40
CA GLU A 249 -8.93 10.25 21.88
C GLU A 249 -8.39 8.83 21.70
N GLU A 250 -9.22 7.81 21.91
CA GLU A 250 -8.85 6.42 21.69
C GLU A 250 -8.65 6.14 20.20
N ASN A 251 -9.56 6.59 19.35
CA ASN A 251 -9.42 6.49 17.91
C ASN A 251 -8.18 7.23 17.39
N LEU A 252 -7.88 8.42 17.91
CA LEU A 252 -6.65 9.15 17.55
C LEU A 252 -5.39 8.42 18.00
N ARG A 253 -5.36 7.81 19.20
CA ARG A 253 -4.22 6.97 19.60
C ARG A 253 -4.03 5.80 18.66
N ASN A 254 -5.10 5.11 18.26
CA ASN A 254 -5.06 4.00 17.32
C ASN A 254 -4.60 4.45 15.93
N LEU A 255 -5.07 5.62 15.46
CA LEU A 255 -4.61 6.24 14.23
C LEU A 255 -3.12 6.57 14.30
N HIS A 256 -2.66 7.24 15.35
CA HIS A 256 -1.24 7.60 15.52
C HIS A 256 -0.36 6.36 15.56
N TRP A 257 -0.81 5.28 16.20
CA TRP A 257 -0.10 4.02 16.14
C TRP A 257 0.06 3.51 14.70
N ALA A 258 -0.99 3.56 13.88
CA ALA A 258 -0.91 3.15 12.47
C ALA A 258 0.01 4.07 11.66
N LEU A 259 -0.10 5.38 11.85
CA LEU A 259 0.69 6.38 11.13
C LEU A 259 2.19 6.33 11.46
N SER A 260 2.54 5.94 12.70
CA SER A 260 3.94 5.89 13.18
C SER A 260 4.71 4.66 12.71
N ARG A 261 4.06 3.71 12.01
CA ARG A 261 4.68 2.44 11.62
C ARG A 261 5.76 2.58 10.55
N THR A 262 5.71 3.65 9.76
CA THR A 262 6.73 3.99 8.77
C THR A 262 6.63 5.48 8.38
N THR A 263 7.45 5.91 7.45
CA THR A 263 7.48 7.28 6.89
C THR A 263 7.36 7.23 5.36
N ASN A 264 7.50 8.35 4.67
CA ASN A 264 7.60 8.46 3.20
C ASN A 264 6.36 8.02 2.43
N TYR A 265 5.18 8.16 3.03
CA TYR A 265 3.90 7.87 2.39
C TYR A 265 3.08 9.15 2.15
N THR A 266 2.24 9.11 1.11
CA THR A 266 1.43 10.26 0.67
C THR A 266 0.12 10.39 1.41
N GLY A 267 -0.40 9.30 1.97
CA GLY A 267 -1.71 9.28 2.60
C GLY A 267 -2.05 7.96 3.25
N VAL A 268 -3.30 7.83 3.62
CA VAL A 268 -3.85 6.61 4.22
C VAL A 268 -4.98 6.06 3.37
N MET A 269 -5.15 4.74 3.41
CA MET A 269 -6.27 4.02 2.81
C MET A 269 -7.00 3.25 3.92
N ASN A 270 -8.33 3.26 3.92
CA ASN A 270 -9.06 2.39 4.83
C ASN A 270 -8.79 0.91 4.52
N TYR A 271 -8.76 0.11 5.55
CA TYR A 271 -8.89 -1.32 5.48
C TYR A 271 -10.21 -1.73 6.14
N MET A 272 -11.16 -2.20 5.33
CA MET A 272 -12.56 -2.34 5.71
C MET A 272 -13.19 -0.99 6.08
N GLY A 273 -14.09 -0.92 7.09
CA GLY A 273 -14.52 0.35 7.66
C GLY A 273 -15.86 0.85 7.16
N ALA A 274 -16.71 0.00 6.58
CA ALA A 274 -18.00 0.45 6.04
C ALA A 274 -18.92 1.05 7.11
N ARG A 275 -18.84 0.63 8.39
CA ARG A 275 -19.55 1.24 9.50
C ARG A 275 -18.91 2.55 9.93
N PHE A 276 -17.58 2.56 10.12
CA PHE A 276 -16.84 3.75 10.56
C PHE A 276 -16.99 4.90 9.57
N SER A 277 -16.81 4.62 8.26
CA SER A 277 -16.89 5.65 7.21
C SER A 277 -18.29 6.24 7.02
N SER A 278 -19.34 5.57 7.51
CA SER A 278 -20.72 6.05 7.49
C SER A 278 -21.15 6.80 8.76
N ASP A 279 -20.28 6.91 9.77
CA ASP A 279 -20.55 7.60 11.02
C ASP A 279 -19.84 8.96 11.09
N ALA A 280 -20.62 10.03 11.15
CA ALA A 280 -20.08 11.38 11.09
C ALA A 280 -19.26 11.74 12.34
N ALA A 281 -19.63 11.25 13.52
CA ALA A 281 -18.93 11.56 14.76
C ALA A 281 -17.56 10.87 14.82
N ALA A 282 -17.45 9.66 14.30
CA ALA A 282 -16.20 8.91 14.23
C ALA A 282 -15.28 9.44 13.12
N MET A 283 -15.83 9.77 11.94
CA MET A 283 -15.06 10.25 10.79
C MET A 283 -14.50 11.66 10.95
N GLN A 284 -15.22 12.57 11.65
CA GLN A 284 -14.81 13.98 11.75
C GLN A 284 -13.42 14.15 12.41
N PRO A 285 -13.11 13.60 13.60
CA PRO A 285 -11.78 13.74 14.20
C PRO A 285 -10.70 13.02 13.38
N PHE A 286 -11.03 11.92 12.71
CA PHE A 286 -10.13 11.20 11.81
C PHE A 286 -9.72 12.07 10.61
N MET A 287 -10.68 12.67 9.88
CA MET A 287 -10.39 13.54 8.72
C MET A 287 -9.66 14.81 9.13
N ALA A 288 -10.06 15.45 10.24
CA ALA A 288 -9.39 16.63 10.77
C ALA A 288 -7.90 16.36 11.06
N GLU A 289 -7.57 15.18 11.63
CA GLU A 289 -6.19 14.80 11.89
C GLU A 289 -5.40 14.57 10.58
N LEU A 290 -6.00 13.94 9.57
CA LEU A 290 -5.35 13.80 8.27
C LEU A 290 -5.09 15.15 7.59
N GLY A 291 -6.05 16.06 7.62
CA GLY A 291 -5.90 17.43 7.11
C GLY A 291 -4.79 18.21 7.82
N LYS A 292 -4.75 18.15 9.16
CA LYS A 292 -3.69 18.73 9.98
C LYS A 292 -2.32 18.18 9.58
N ARG A 293 -2.19 16.89 9.32
CA ARG A 293 -0.93 16.24 8.95
C ARG A 293 -0.56 16.37 7.47
N GLY A 294 -1.47 16.86 6.62
CA GLY A 294 -1.23 17.00 5.18
C GLY A 294 -1.16 15.68 4.44
N LEU A 295 -1.93 14.70 4.88
CA LEU A 295 -2.06 13.38 4.28
C LEU A 295 -3.31 13.31 3.39
N ALA A 296 -3.27 12.49 2.34
CA ALA A 296 -4.45 12.14 1.57
C ALA A 296 -5.27 11.03 2.26
N TYR A 297 -6.56 10.95 1.90
CA TYR A 297 -7.40 9.81 2.21
C TYR A 297 -7.83 9.09 0.94
N ILE A 298 -7.56 7.80 0.86
CA ILE A 298 -7.97 6.90 -0.19
C ILE A 298 -9.09 6.03 0.35
N ASP A 299 -10.31 6.21 -0.14
CA ASP A 299 -11.46 5.36 0.17
C ASP A 299 -11.43 4.15 -0.77
N ASP A 300 -11.47 2.94 -0.24
CA ASP A 300 -11.41 1.71 -1.04
C ASP A 300 -12.68 1.46 -1.88
N GLY A 301 -13.69 2.30 -1.74
CA GLY A 301 -14.96 2.22 -2.46
C GLY A 301 -15.88 1.09 -1.99
N SER A 302 -15.57 0.44 -0.86
CA SER A 302 -16.38 -0.68 -0.32
C SER A 302 -17.71 -0.23 0.27
N SER A 303 -17.87 1.05 0.62
CA SER A 303 -19.08 1.61 1.24
C SER A 303 -19.72 2.70 0.39
N ALA A 304 -20.89 2.43 -0.16
CA ALA A 304 -21.70 3.45 -0.83
C ALA A 304 -22.26 4.55 0.12
N ARG A 305 -22.10 4.38 1.44
CA ARG A 305 -22.55 5.34 2.47
C ARG A 305 -21.40 6.11 3.09
N SER A 306 -20.22 6.05 2.48
CA SER A 306 -19.06 6.77 3.01
C SER A 306 -19.30 8.28 3.00
N LEU A 307 -19.04 8.92 4.14
CA LEU A 307 -19.08 10.38 4.31
C LEU A 307 -17.74 11.02 3.97
N ALA A 308 -16.76 10.22 3.58
CA ALA A 308 -15.40 10.65 3.34
C ALA A 308 -15.27 11.75 2.27
N PRO A 309 -15.99 11.74 1.12
CA PRO A 309 -15.85 12.79 0.12
C PRO A 309 -16.17 14.20 0.68
N ASP A 310 -17.28 14.33 1.38
CA ASP A 310 -17.73 15.62 1.93
C ASP A 310 -16.83 16.11 3.06
N MET A 311 -16.38 15.19 3.91
CA MET A 311 -15.48 15.52 5.03
C MET A 311 -14.08 15.85 4.56
N ALA A 312 -13.56 15.16 3.55
CA ALA A 312 -12.28 15.45 2.95
C ALA A 312 -12.25 16.86 2.35
N LEU A 313 -13.32 17.23 1.62
CA LEU A 313 -13.48 18.59 1.09
C LEU A 313 -13.47 19.63 2.20
N LYS A 314 -14.23 19.39 3.27
CA LYS A 314 -14.35 20.32 4.42
C LYS A 314 -13.04 20.53 5.15
N ASP A 315 -12.28 19.45 5.37
CA ASP A 315 -11.05 19.47 6.16
C ASP A 315 -9.78 19.67 5.29
N GLY A 316 -9.94 19.94 3.99
CA GLY A 316 -8.84 20.19 3.07
C GLY A 316 -7.93 18.98 2.86
N VAL A 317 -8.50 17.76 2.91
CA VAL A 317 -7.80 16.50 2.72
C VAL A 317 -7.84 16.11 1.24
N PRO A 318 -6.70 15.87 0.56
CA PRO A 318 -6.70 15.29 -0.77
C PRO A 318 -7.40 13.92 -0.75
N PHE A 319 -8.35 13.72 -1.66
CA PHE A 319 -9.25 12.57 -1.62
C PHE A 319 -9.24 11.77 -2.93
N VAL A 320 -9.29 10.45 -2.78
CA VAL A 320 -9.49 9.50 -3.88
C VAL A 320 -10.54 8.47 -3.49
N ALA A 321 -11.50 8.22 -4.38
CA ALA A 321 -12.42 7.09 -4.26
C ALA A 321 -12.00 5.94 -5.18
N GLY A 322 -11.97 4.71 -4.68
CA GLY A 322 -11.81 3.51 -5.47
C GLY A 322 -13.06 3.22 -6.31
N ASP A 323 -12.88 2.98 -7.61
CA ASP A 323 -13.99 2.62 -8.50
C ASP A 323 -14.34 1.13 -8.40
N THR A 324 -13.36 0.25 -8.14
CA THR A 324 -13.61 -1.20 -8.04
C THR A 324 -12.53 -1.94 -7.27
N ALA A 325 -12.96 -2.96 -6.51
CA ALA A 325 -12.09 -4.03 -6.03
C ALA A 325 -11.80 -4.99 -7.19
N ILE A 326 -10.52 -5.09 -7.59
CA ILE A 326 -10.12 -5.86 -8.78
C ILE A 326 -10.05 -7.36 -8.53
N ASP A 327 -9.86 -7.78 -7.27
CA ASP A 327 -9.60 -9.17 -6.87
C ASP A 327 -10.59 -9.70 -5.81
N ALA A 328 -11.81 -9.16 -5.81
CA ALA A 328 -12.90 -9.69 -4.99
C ALA A 328 -13.18 -11.18 -5.27
N VAL A 329 -12.88 -11.64 -6.47
CA VAL A 329 -12.86 -13.05 -6.85
C VAL A 329 -11.42 -13.43 -7.21
N GLN A 330 -10.85 -14.41 -6.51
CA GLN A 330 -9.47 -14.90 -6.68
C GLN A 330 -9.38 -15.84 -7.91
N ASP A 331 -9.68 -15.28 -9.08
CA ASP A 331 -9.57 -15.89 -10.40
C ASP A 331 -8.91 -14.91 -11.37
N ARG A 332 -7.92 -15.39 -12.13
CA ARG A 332 -7.15 -14.55 -13.06
C ARG A 332 -8.05 -13.89 -14.12
N GLY A 333 -9.01 -14.63 -14.67
CA GLY A 333 -9.92 -14.12 -15.70
C GLY A 333 -10.84 -13.04 -15.13
N ALA A 334 -11.37 -13.24 -13.90
CA ALA A 334 -12.19 -12.27 -13.21
C ALA A 334 -11.40 -10.98 -12.90
N ILE A 335 -10.14 -11.10 -12.45
CA ILE A 335 -9.26 -9.95 -12.20
C ILE A 335 -9.00 -9.18 -13.49
N LEU A 336 -8.62 -9.85 -14.58
CA LEU A 336 -8.37 -9.20 -15.87
C LEU A 336 -9.62 -8.50 -16.39
N LYS A 337 -10.80 -9.10 -16.25
CA LYS A 337 -12.07 -8.47 -16.62
C LYS A 337 -12.35 -7.19 -15.83
N LYS A 338 -12.01 -7.17 -14.53
CA LYS A 338 -12.12 -5.95 -13.69
C LYS A 338 -11.14 -4.87 -14.14
N LEU A 339 -9.91 -5.23 -14.47
CA LEU A 339 -8.90 -4.33 -14.98
C LEU A 339 -9.30 -3.74 -16.36
N ASP A 340 -9.88 -4.55 -17.26
CA ASP A 340 -10.43 -4.06 -18.53
C ASP A 340 -11.61 -3.09 -18.30
N GLY A 341 -12.43 -3.35 -17.27
CA GLY A 341 -13.48 -2.43 -16.83
C GLY A 341 -12.92 -1.08 -16.34
N LEU A 342 -11.77 -1.07 -15.66
CA LEU A 342 -11.09 0.17 -15.28
C LEU A 342 -10.62 0.95 -16.51
N GLU A 343 -10.07 0.26 -17.52
CA GLU A 343 -9.69 0.91 -18.78
C GLU A 343 -10.91 1.58 -19.44
N ALA A 344 -12.04 0.88 -19.53
CA ALA A 344 -13.27 1.44 -20.07
C ALA A 344 -13.74 2.68 -19.28
N THR A 345 -13.68 2.62 -17.95
CA THR A 345 -14.02 3.73 -17.06
C THR A 345 -13.07 4.92 -17.27
N ALA A 346 -11.77 4.67 -17.34
CA ALA A 346 -10.76 5.71 -17.56
C ALA A 346 -10.95 6.39 -18.94
N ARG A 347 -11.28 5.64 -19.96
CA ARG A 347 -11.60 6.20 -21.30
C ARG A 347 -12.85 7.06 -21.30
N ALA A 348 -13.85 6.73 -20.49
CA ALA A 348 -15.10 7.47 -20.38
C ALA A 348 -15.00 8.71 -19.47
N LYS A 349 -14.30 8.61 -18.34
CA LYS A 349 -14.27 9.65 -17.29
C LYS A 349 -12.91 10.39 -17.20
N GLY A 350 -11.89 9.93 -17.93
CA GLY A 350 -10.53 10.44 -17.84
C GLY A 350 -9.66 9.73 -16.78
N THR A 351 -10.26 9.19 -15.72
CA THR A 351 -9.55 8.46 -14.66
C THR A 351 -10.33 7.26 -14.16
N ALA A 352 -9.63 6.23 -13.66
CA ALA A 352 -10.21 5.13 -12.92
C ALA A 352 -9.24 4.62 -11.85
N VAL A 353 -9.78 4.13 -10.72
CA VAL A 353 -9.03 3.66 -9.56
C VAL A 353 -9.39 2.22 -9.23
N GLY A 354 -8.41 1.32 -9.27
CA GLY A 354 -8.57 -0.07 -8.89
C GLY A 354 -7.86 -0.37 -7.57
N ILE A 355 -8.54 -1.10 -6.67
CA ILE A 355 -7.98 -1.53 -5.40
C ILE A 355 -7.87 -3.07 -5.42
N GLY A 356 -6.71 -3.60 -5.06
CA GLY A 356 -6.46 -5.03 -4.94
C GLY A 356 -5.59 -5.37 -3.75
N SER A 357 -5.32 -6.66 -3.57
CA SER A 357 -4.52 -7.20 -2.47
C SER A 357 -3.24 -7.86 -3.00
N ALA A 358 -2.21 -7.95 -2.16
CA ALA A 358 -0.91 -8.52 -2.51
C ALA A 358 -0.92 -10.07 -2.56
N PHE A 359 -1.93 -10.64 -3.24
CA PHE A 359 -1.94 -12.06 -3.58
C PHE A 359 -1.13 -12.29 -4.86
N ASP A 360 -0.40 -13.39 -4.93
CA ASP A 360 0.44 -13.72 -6.08
C ASP A 360 -0.34 -13.64 -7.41
N LEU A 361 -1.57 -14.16 -7.41
CA LEU A 361 -2.46 -14.15 -8.58
C LEU A 361 -2.82 -12.72 -9.02
N THR A 362 -3.10 -11.83 -8.06
CA THR A 362 -3.42 -10.42 -8.31
C THR A 362 -2.20 -9.68 -8.83
N VAL A 363 -1.04 -9.87 -8.19
CA VAL A 363 0.24 -9.26 -8.59
C VAL A 363 0.60 -9.65 -10.03
N ASP A 364 0.51 -10.93 -10.37
CA ASP A 364 0.83 -11.43 -11.71
C ASP A 364 -0.17 -10.94 -12.77
N ALA A 365 -1.46 -10.87 -12.43
CA ALA A 365 -2.50 -10.35 -13.33
C ALA A 365 -2.29 -8.85 -13.59
N VAL A 366 -2.09 -8.04 -12.54
CA VAL A 366 -1.86 -6.59 -12.66
C VAL A 366 -0.59 -6.31 -13.45
N SER A 367 0.51 -6.98 -13.14
CA SER A 367 1.79 -6.78 -13.85
C SER A 367 1.65 -7.03 -15.35
N SER A 368 1.02 -8.15 -15.74
CA SER A 368 0.81 -8.47 -17.16
C SER A 368 -0.15 -7.51 -17.84
N TRP A 369 -1.25 -7.16 -17.17
CA TRP A 369 -2.26 -6.24 -17.72
C TRP A 369 -1.71 -4.83 -17.92
N VAL A 370 -0.94 -4.29 -16.98
CA VAL A 370 -0.33 -2.95 -17.08
C VAL A 370 0.56 -2.85 -18.32
N ALA A 371 1.36 -3.87 -18.61
CA ALA A 371 2.23 -3.89 -19.79
C ALA A 371 1.41 -3.77 -21.10
N GLU A 372 0.25 -4.44 -21.17
CA GLU A 372 -0.64 -4.39 -22.33
C GLU A 372 -1.46 -3.10 -22.38
N ALA A 373 -1.95 -2.59 -21.24
CA ALA A 373 -2.71 -1.34 -21.17
C ALA A 373 -1.90 -0.13 -21.67
N LYS A 374 -0.61 -0.06 -21.30
CA LYS A 374 0.32 0.97 -21.80
C LYS A 374 0.44 0.95 -23.34
N LYS A 375 0.47 -0.22 -23.97
CA LYS A 375 0.49 -0.35 -25.44
C LYS A 375 -0.82 0.17 -26.09
N ARG A 376 -1.93 0.11 -25.37
CA ARG A 376 -3.23 0.63 -25.80
C ARG A 376 -3.43 2.12 -25.51
N GLY A 377 -2.37 2.81 -25.00
CA GLY A 377 -2.39 4.25 -24.73
C GLY A 377 -3.04 4.63 -23.39
N ILE A 378 -3.14 3.68 -22.45
CA ILE A 378 -3.53 3.98 -21.07
C ILE A 378 -2.30 4.39 -20.27
N GLU A 379 -2.38 5.52 -19.60
CA GLU A 379 -1.35 5.92 -18.66
C GLU A 379 -1.63 5.32 -17.28
N ILE A 380 -0.66 4.58 -16.75
CA ILE A 380 -0.70 4.09 -15.37
C ILE A 380 -0.03 5.14 -14.50
N VAL A 381 -0.75 5.61 -13.49
CA VAL A 381 -0.30 6.72 -12.65
C VAL A 381 -0.33 6.35 -11.17
N PRO A 382 0.48 7.00 -10.32
CA PRO A 382 0.38 6.84 -8.87
C PRO A 382 -0.95 7.39 -8.36
N ILE A 383 -1.37 6.95 -7.17
CA ILE A 383 -2.67 7.35 -6.61
C ILE A 383 -2.76 8.85 -6.37
N SER A 384 -1.65 9.52 -6.03
CA SER A 384 -1.62 10.97 -5.86
C SER A 384 -1.97 11.77 -7.11
N ALA A 385 -1.74 11.18 -8.31
CA ALA A 385 -2.01 11.84 -9.59
C ALA A 385 -3.51 11.96 -9.94
N VAL A 386 -4.36 11.19 -9.27
CA VAL A 386 -5.83 11.18 -9.46
C VAL A 386 -6.59 11.74 -8.26
N ALA A 387 -5.88 12.21 -7.23
CA ALA A 387 -6.50 12.80 -6.05
C ALA A 387 -7.13 14.16 -6.38
N VAL A 388 -8.35 14.36 -5.89
CA VAL A 388 -8.99 15.68 -5.83
C VAL A 388 -8.42 16.38 -4.60
N ASP A 389 -7.69 17.48 -4.82
CA ASP A 389 -7.03 18.22 -3.77
C ASP A 389 -7.74 19.55 -3.52
N PRO A 390 -8.51 19.69 -2.42
CA PRO A 390 -9.23 20.93 -2.13
C PRO A 390 -8.33 22.16 -1.93
N GLN A 391 -7.04 21.95 -1.68
CA GLN A 391 -6.08 23.04 -1.46
C GLN A 391 -5.40 23.51 -2.77
N LYS A 392 -5.61 22.82 -3.89
CA LYS A 392 -5.05 23.20 -5.19
C LYS A 392 -6.07 23.85 -6.14
N GLY A 393 -7.35 23.90 -5.71
CA GLY A 393 -8.43 24.65 -6.36
C GLY A 393 -8.72 24.21 -7.79
#